data_8c84a0d7863c321cf81cc3fec505b02c
#
_entry.id   8c84a0d7863c321cf81cc3fec505b02c
#
_cell.length_a   1.000
_cell.length_b   1.000
_cell.length_c   1.000
_cell.angle_alpha   90.00
_cell.angle_beta   90.00
_cell.angle_gamma   90.00
#
_symmetry.space_group_name_H-M   'P 1'
#
loop_
_entity.id
_entity.type
_entity.pdbx_description
1 polymer ?
#
loop_
_entity_poly.entity_id
_entity_poly.type
_entity_poly.pdbx_seq_one_letter_code
_entity_poly.pdbx_strand_id
1 'polypeptide(L)'
;MEKALLLLSQAMTLGTTGCMFHSIFMENENYVNRSLQRKSGILLAGSLLYLSLPVHVAAIQGQRDWTQIGIWMLLPVLITALIQMTHTDRKVWRWSFGLVAVLVTGVIGRMDGVAGLTVLFLICIAGISRKRWEYPVIGVLGTGLAYPTYLTWKHWIIDGNFAESGLEYVSIMNKGYSIGGLFSTYFHRNGNPGMGILLMSCLIFLLYCTFVKGRKIRTGADTVWLLAVALLTFMSLRYFPWDHVQRMGQWSLGLVSLIQTPTVFFTYAQIVLCVLSVEKIGSIAMTEKTQKELKKAV
;
A
#
# COMPACT_ATOMS: atom_id res chain seq x y z
N MET A 1 10.75 22.58 -16.57
CA MET A 1 10.72 22.39 -15.10
C MET A 1 9.91 21.16 -14.70
N GLU A 2 8.68 21.02 -15.14
CA GLU A 2 7.77 19.92 -14.78
C GLU A 2 8.29 18.51 -15.09
N LYS A 3 8.87 18.30 -16.30
CA LYS A 3 9.49 17.02 -16.68
C LYS A 3 10.67 16.65 -15.76
N ALA A 4 11.45 17.62 -15.33
CA ALA A 4 12.55 17.39 -14.42
C ALA A 4 12.07 16.99 -13.01
N LEU A 5 11.00 17.62 -12.52
CA LEU A 5 10.36 17.25 -11.24
C LEU A 5 9.77 15.83 -11.31
N LEU A 6 9.17 15.46 -12.44
CA LEU A 6 8.65 14.11 -12.62
C LEU A 6 9.79 13.06 -12.62
N LEU A 7 10.87 13.30 -13.34
CA LEU A 7 12.03 12.41 -13.33
C LEU A 7 12.65 12.30 -11.94
N LEU A 8 12.74 13.41 -11.21
CA LEU A 8 13.24 13.43 -9.84
C LEU A 8 12.34 12.61 -8.92
N SER A 9 11.01 12.77 -9.00
CA SER A 9 10.06 11.98 -8.19
C SER A 9 10.17 10.48 -8.48
N GLN A 10 10.36 10.08 -9.75
CA GLN A 10 10.56 8.69 -10.12
C GLN A 10 11.89 8.13 -9.59
N ALA A 11 12.97 8.90 -9.67
CA ALA A 11 14.27 8.52 -9.12
C ALA A 11 14.20 8.37 -7.59
N MET A 12 13.51 9.28 -6.90
CA MET A 12 13.28 9.18 -5.45
C MET A 12 12.43 7.97 -5.10
N THR A 13 11.36 7.70 -5.84
CA THR A 13 10.52 6.52 -5.63
C THR A 13 11.32 5.23 -5.85
N LEU A 14 12.17 5.16 -6.87
CA LEU A 14 13.07 4.04 -7.10
C LEU A 14 14.03 3.82 -5.92
N GLY A 15 14.63 4.89 -5.41
CA GLY A 15 15.52 4.81 -4.25
C GLY A 15 14.81 4.37 -2.97
N THR A 16 13.67 4.97 -2.66
CA THR A 16 12.89 4.64 -1.45
C THR A 16 12.33 3.21 -1.48
N THR A 17 11.89 2.73 -2.64
CA THR A 17 11.44 1.34 -2.82
C THR A 17 12.60 0.35 -2.72
N GLY A 18 13.77 0.70 -3.21
CA GLY A 18 14.99 -0.09 -3.02
C GLY A 18 15.33 -0.26 -1.53
N CYS A 19 15.26 0.83 -0.75
CA CYS A 19 15.45 0.79 0.70
C CYS A 19 14.37 -0.05 1.40
N MET A 20 13.12 0.07 0.97
CA MET A 20 12.01 -0.74 1.49
C MET A 20 12.25 -2.24 1.29
N PHE A 21 12.53 -2.66 0.07
CA PHE A 21 12.80 -4.08 -0.21
C PHE A 21 14.07 -4.57 0.46
N HIS A 22 15.11 -3.74 0.55
CA HIS A 22 16.29 -4.08 1.34
C HIS A 22 15.93 -4.37 2.80
N SER A 23 15.13 -3.50 3.44
CA SER A 23 14.69 -3.69 4.82
C SER A 23 13.84 -4.95 5.00
N ILE A 24 12.92 -5.24 4.07
CA ILE A 24 12.11 -6.46 4.10
C ILE A 24 13.00 -7.70 4.02
N PHE A 25 13.98 -7.71 3.12
CA PHE A 25 14.84 -8.88 2.93
C PHE A 25 15.91 -9.06 4.01
N MET A 26 16.26 -8.02 4.76
CA MET A 26 17.19 -8.14 5.89
C MET A 26 16.69 -9.09 6.98
N GLU A 27 15.39 -9.37 7.04
CA GLU A 27 14.81 -10.39 7.91
C GLU A 27 15.17 -11.83 7.46
N ASN A 28 15.70 -12.01 6.26
CA ASN A 28 16.03 -13.32 5.70
C ASN A 28 17.55 -13.56 5.77
N GLU A 29 17.98 -14.52 6.59
CA GLU A 29 19.40 -14.88 6.75
C GLU A 29 20.07 -15.25 5.41
N ASN A 30 19.33 -15.90 4.51
CA ASN A 30 19.83 -16.23 3.18
C ASN A 30 20.14 -14.99 2.33
N TYR A 31 19.45 -13.88 2.54
CA TYR A 31 19.73 -12.61 1.88
C TYR A 31 20.99 -11.96 2.45
N VAL A 32 21.15 -11.95 3.76
CA VAL A 32 22.31 -11.32 4.43
C VAL A 32 23.62 -11.90 3.90
N ASN A 33 23.68 -13.19 3.66
CA ASN A 33 24.87 -13.93 3.22
C ASN A 33 25.11 -13.90 1.69
N ARG A 34 24.34 -13.12 0.91
CA ARG A 34 24.48 -13.06 -0.56
C ARG A 34 25.45 -11.97 -1.04
N SER A 35 26.01 -12.20 -2.24
CA SER A 35 26.83 -11.19 -2.91
C SER A 35 26.03 -9.91 -3.22
N LEU A 36 26.70 -8.77 -3.18
CA LEU A 36 26.11 -7.44 -3.43
C LEU A 36 25.37 -7.39 -4.78
N GLN A 37 25.95 -7.96 -5.84
CA GLN A 37 25.39 -7.97 -7.18
C GLN A 37 24.01 -8.66 -7.25
N ARG A 38 23.80 -9.72 -6.47
CA ARG A 38 22.50 -10.42 -6.44
C ARG A 38 21.48 -9.67 -5.61
N LYS A 39 21.90 -9.06 -4.51
CA LYS A 39 21.05 -8.19 -3.71
C LYS A 39 20.52 -7.06 -4.59
N SER A 40 21.41 -6.36 -5.30
CA SER A 40 21.01 -5.24 -6.17
C SER A 40 20.04 -5.66 -7.28
N GLY A 41 20.22 -6.85 -7.87
CA GLY A 41 19.31 -7.36 -8.90
C GLY A 41 17.87 -7.57 -8.38
N ILE A 42 17.71 -8.17 -7.20
CA ILE A 42 16.38 -8.39 -6.59
C ILE A 42 15.75 -7.06 -6.20
N LEU A 43 16.53 -6.14 -5.61
CA LEU A 43 16.05 -4.82 -5.20
C LEU A 43 15.61 -4.00 -6.41
N LEU A 44 16.39 -4.01 -7.48
CA LEU A 44 16.06 -3.30 -8.72
C LEU A 44 14.79 -3.87 -9.35
N ALA A 45 14.67 -5.20 -9.46
CA ALA A 45 13.48 -5.85 -10.01
C ALA A 45 12.22 -5.51 -9.20
N GLY A 46 12.30 -5.56 -7.86
CA GLY A 46 11.20 -5.17 -6.99
C GLY A 46 10.81 -3.70 -7.14
N SER A 47 11.80 -2.80 -7.21
CA SER A 47 11.57 -1.37 -7.37
C SER A 47 10.97 -1.04 -8.74
N LEU A 48 11.41 -1.71 -9.81
CA LEU A 48 10.83 -1.58 -11.14
C LEU A 48 9.40 -2.10 -11.18
N LEU A 49 9.12 -3.22 -10.53
CA LEU A 49 7.75 -3.74 -10.40
C LEU A 49 6.84 -2.72 -9.70
N TYR A 50 7.30 -2.11 -8.61
CA TYR A 50 6.56 -1.07 -7.90
C TYR A 50 6.28 0.15 -8.78
N LEU A 51 7.29 0.65 -9.51
CA LEU A 51 7.13 1.77 -10.44
C LEU A 51 6.21 1.46 -11.63
N SER A 52 6.15 0.20 -12.04
CA SER A 52 5.29 -0.26 -13.15
C SER A 52 3.86 -0.57 -12.72
N LEU A 53 3.49 -0.34 -11.46
CA LEU A 53 2.10 -0.51 -11.03
C LEU A 53 1.15 0.33 -11.90
N PRO A 54 0.00 -0.22 -12.33
CA PRO A 54 -0.96 0.47 -13.18
C PRO A 54 -1.35 1.84 -12.64
N VAL A 55 -1.53 1.94 -11.34
CA VAL A 55 -1.88 3.19 -10.66
C VAL A 55 -0.77 4.24 -10.71
N HIS A 56 0.50 3.83 -10.60
CA HIS A 56 1.65 4.72 -10.78
C HIS A 56 1.71 5.27 -12.20
N VAL A 57 1.59 4.38 -13.18
CA VAL A 57 1.62 4.75 -14.59
C VAL A 57 0.46 5.69 -14.92
N ALA A 58 -0.73 5.43 -14.39
CA ALA A 58 -1.89 6.29 -14.59
C ALA A 58 -1.74 7.67 -13.95
N ALA A 59 -1.20 7.76 -12.73
CA ALA A 59 -0.95 9.04 -12.06
C ALA A 59 0.06 9.92 -12.80
N ILE A 60 1.03 9.30 -13.50
CA ILE A 60 2.07 10.00 -14.28
C ILE A 60 1.54 10.40 -15.65
N GLN A 61 0.87 9.49 -16.36
CA GLN A 61 0.42 9.69 -17.74
C GLN A 61 -0.92 10.41 -17.86
N GLY A 62 -1.76 10.32 -16.82
CA GLY A 62 -3.09 10.91 -16.78
C GLY A 62 -3.08 12.38 -16.34
N GLN A 63 -3.83 12.71 -15.30
CA GLN A 63 -4.00 14.10 -14.82
C GLN A 63 -2.80 14.67 -14.06
N ARG A 64 -1.68 13.92 -13.97
CA ARG A 64 -0.48 14.30 -13.19
C ARG A 64 -0.84 14.68 -11.76
N ASP A 65 -1.44 13.75 -11.05
CA ASP A 65 -1.82 13.96 -9.66
C ASP A 65 -0.60 13.93 -8.75
N TRP A 66 -0.06 15.12 -8.46
CA TRP A 66 1.10 15.30 -7.59
C TRP A 66 0.86 14.80 -6.17
N THR A 67 -0.39 14.84 -5.70
CA THR A 67 -0.76 14.30 -4.39
C THR A 67 -0.54 12.80 -4.35
N GLN A 68 -1.06 12.10 -5.35
CA GLN A 68 -0.87 10.66 -5.47
C GLN A 68 0.61 10.30 -5.65
N ILE A 69 1.33 10.98 -6.54
CA ILE A 69 2.76 10.76 -6.75
C ILE A 69 3.55 10.94 -5.43
N GLY A 70 3.22 11.96 -4.64
CA GLY A 70 3.81 12.18 -3.33
C GLY A 70 3.54 11.05 -2.34
N ILE A 71 2.30 10.58 -2.27
CA ILE A 71 1.91 9.45 -1.42
C ILE A 71 2.69 8.18 -1.80
N TRP A 72 2.83 7.87 -3.10
CA TRP A 72 3.57 6.72 -3.59
C TRP A 72 5.04 6.74 -3.21
N MET A 73 5.65 7.92 -3.19
CA MET A 73 7.04 8.09 -2.75
C MET A 73 7.19 7.93 -1.23
N LEU A 74 6.19 8.34 -0.45
CA LEU A 74 6.22 8.31 1.01
C LEU A 74 5.90 6.93 1.59
N LEU A 75 5.07 6.12 0.93
CA LEU A 75 4.71 4.78 1.41
C LEU A 75 5.92 3.85 1.60
N PRO A 76 6.88 3.75 0.67
CA PRO A 76 8.09 2.96 0.90
C PRO A 76 8.92 3.46 2.09
N VAL A 77 8.98 4.78 2.30
CA VAL A 77 9.67 5.37 3.45
C VAL A 77 9.00 4.95 4.75
N LEU A 78 7.66 5.00 4.80
CA LEU A 78 6.88 4.56 5.95
C LEU A 78 7.13 3.08 6.28
N ILE A 79 7.05 2.21 5.28
CA ILE A 79 7.28 0.77 5.45
C ILE A 79 8.71 0.51 5.94
N THR A 80 9.70 1.19 5.35
CA THR A 80 11.10 1.12 5.80
C THR A 80 11.24 1.53 7.26
N ALA A 81 10.66 2.66 7.65
CA ALA A 81 10.74 3.17 9.01
C ALA A 81 10.12 2.21 10.02
N LEU A 82 8.95 1.64 9.72
CA LEU A 82 8.28 0.65 10.58
C LEU A 82 9.13 -0.62 10.76
N ILE A 83 9.72 -1.13 9.69
CA ILE A 83 10.59 -2.31 9.75
C ILE A 83 11.86 -2.01 10.54
N GLN A 84 12.56 -0.92 10.23
CA GLN A 84 13.81 -0.55 10.90
C GLN A 84 13.61 -0.26 12.39
N MET A 85 12.46 0.31 12.77
CA MET A 85 12.11 0.50 14.17
C MET A 85 12.10 -0.83 14.96
N THR A 86 11.71 -1.93 14.34
CA THR A 86 11.64 -3.24 15.01
C THR A 86 12.95 -4.00 14.99
N HIS A 87 13.85 -3.71 14.05
CA HIS A 87 15.14 -4.40 13.91
C HIS A 87 16.29 -3.70 14.64
N THR A 88 16.09 -2.46 15.06
CA THR A 88 17.16 -1.68 15.66
C THR A 88 17.19 -1.87 17.19
N ASP A 89 18.31 -2.37 17.71
CA ASP A 89 18.51 -2.57 19.16
C ASP A 89 18.76 -1.25 19.91
N ARG A 90 19.32 -0.26 19.24
CA ARG A 90 19.61 1.04 19.84
C ARG A 90 18.35 1.87 20.03
N LYS A 91 17.98 2.17 21.26
CA LYS A 91 16.77 2.93 21.63
C LYS A 91 16.63 4.24 20.85
N VAL A 92 17.70 5.00 20.68
CA VAL A 92 17.67 6.30 19.96
C VAL A 92 17.21 6.11 18.51
N TRP A 93 17.79 5.18 17.77
CA TRP A 93 17.41 4.90 16.39
C TRP A 93 15.99 4.35 16.28
N ARG A 94 15.58 3.50 17.22
CA ARG A 94 14.21 2.99 17.28
C ARG A 94 13.19 4.11 17.40
N TRP A 95 13.42 5.07 18.31
CA TRP A 95 12.56 6.24 18.45
C TRP A 95 12.61 7.17 17.23
N SER A 96 13.78 7.35 16.62
CA SER A 96 13.92 8.15 15.38
C SER A 96 13.10 7.56 14.24
N PHE A 97 13.17 6.25 14.01
CA PHE A 97 12.34 5.59 12.99
C PHE A 97 10.84 5.65 13.32
N GLY A 98 10.48 5.48 14.59
CA GLY A 98 9.10 5.67 15.05
C GLY A 98 8.59 7.08 14.76
N LEU A 99 9.38 8.11 15.05
CA LEU A 99 9.04 9.50 14.74
C LEU A 99 8.88 9.74 13.23
N VAL A 100 9.79 9.21 12.42
CA VAL A 100 9.69 9.28 10.95
C VAL A 100 8.38 8.64 10.48
N ALA A 101 8.02 7.46 11.01
CA ALA A 101 6.79 6.79 10.65
C ALA A 101 5.54 7.61 11.03
N VAL A 102 5.52 8.23 12.22
CA VAL A 102 4.45 9.13 12.66
C VAL A 102 4.32 10.34 11.73
N LEU A 103 5.44 11.01 11.43
CA LEU A 103 5.46 12.20 10.56
C LEU A 103 4.99 11.87 9.14
N VAL A 104 5.49 10.78 8.56
CA VAL A 104 5.11 10.35 7.20
C VAL A 104 3.62 10.00 7.14
N THR A 105 3.10 9.27 8.13
CA THR A 105 1.66 8.97 8.22
C THR A 105 0.83 10.25 8.32
N GLY A 106 1.27 11.22 9.14
CA GLY A 106 0.62 12.53 9.26
C GLY A 106 0.62 13.32 7.96
N VAL A 107 1.73 13.33 7.23
CA VAL A 107 1.83 14.00 5.93
C VAL A 107 0.89 13.36 4.91
N ILE A 108 0.88 12.03 4.81
CA ILE A 108 -0.04 11.31 3.91
C ILE A 108 -1.49 11.66 4.24
N GLY A 109 -1.88 11.63 5.52
CA GLY A 109 -3.24 11.98 5.94
C GLY A 109 -3.61 13.45 5.70
N ARG A 110 -2.62 14.34 5.65
CA ARG A 110 -2.83 15.76 5.27
C ARG A 110 -2.98 15.94 3.76
N MET A 111 -2.28 15.13 2.98
CA MET A 111 -2.38 15.16 1.52
C MET A 111 -3.73 14.60 1.04
N ASP A 112 -4.15 13.48 1.63
CA ASP A 112 -5.40 12.79 1.30
C ASP A 112 -5.94 12.07 2.55
N GLY A 113 -7.13 12.47 3.01
CA GLY A 113 -7.77 11.91 4.21
C GLY A 113 -8.09 10.42 4.06
N VAL A 114 -8.52 9.96 2.89
CA VAL A 114 -8.81 8.54 2.61
C VAL A 114 -7.52 7.74 2.62
N ALA A 115 -6.45 8.30 2.01
CA ALA A 115 -5.12 7.71 2.06
C ALA A 115 -4.64 7.53 3.50
N GLY A 116 -4.77 8.57 4.33
CA GLY A 116 -4.40 8.52 5.74
C GLY A 116 -5.13 7.42 6.52
N LEU A 117 -6.44 7.31 6.36
CA LEU A 117 -7.25 6.25 7.00
C LEU A 117 -6.90 4.86 6.49
N THR A 118 -6.66 4.72 5.19
CA THR A 118 -6.27 3.45 4.59
C THR A 118 -4.88 3.01 5.07
N VAL A 119 -3.95 3.95 5.17
CA VAL A 119 -2.60 3.72 5.71
C VAL A 119 -2.68 3.34 7.19
N LEU A 120 -3.50 4.02 8.00
CA LEU A 120 -3.77 3.63 9.39
C LEU A 120 -4.26 2.17 9.47
N PHE A 121 -5.23 1.80 8.65
CA PHE A 121 -5.73 0.43 8.57
C PHE A 121 -4.60 -0.56 8.24
N LEU A 122 -3.77 -0.27 7.24
CA LEU A 122 -2.64 -1.13 6.86
C LEU A 122 -1.58 -1.23 7.96
N ILE A 123 -1.31 -0.15 8.70
CA ILE A 123 -0.39 -0.16 9.86
C ILE A 123 -0.97 -1.05 10.98
N CYS A 124 -2.28 -0.99 11.23
CA CYS A 124 -2.93 -1.88 12.20
C CYS A 124 -2.82 -3.36 11.77
N ILE A 125 -3.04 -3.66 10.48
CA ILE A 125 -2.84 -5.00 9.92
C ILE A 125 -1.39 -5.46 10.09
N ALA A 126 -0.42 -4.60 9.82
CA ALA A 126 1.00 -4.89 10.04
C ALA A 126 1.29 -5.18 11.53
N GLY A 127 0.70 -4.42 12.44
CA GLY A 127 0.80 -4.64 13.88
C GLY A 127 0.27 -6.00 14.32
N ILE A 128 -0.90 -6.38 13.81
CA ILE A 128 -1.51 -7.68 14.07
C ILE A 128 -0.66 -8.82 13.51
N SER A 129 -0.24 -8.69 12.24
CA SER A 129 0.52 -9.74 11.54
C SER A 129 1.89 -9.98 12.17
N ARG A 130 2.55 -8.95 12.69
CA ARG A 130 3.87 -9.00 13.33
C ARG A 130 3.80 -9.09 14.85
N LYS A 131 2.58 -9.08 15.43
CA LYS A 131 2.35 -9.06 16.90
C LYS A 131 3.07 -7.89 17.59
N ARG A 132 3.02 -6.70 16.96
CA ARG A 132 3.68 -5.47 17.43
C ARG A 132 2.64 -4.38 17.67
N TRP A 133 2.30 -4.15 18.92
CA TRP A 133 1.33 -3.14 19.33
C TRP A 133 1.80 -1.69 19.07
N GLU A 134 3.10 -1.48 18.94
CA GLU A 134 3.67 -0.16 18.64
C GLU A 134 3.20 0.39 17.27
N TYR A 135 2.91 -0.47 16.31
CA TYR A 135 2.46 -0.06 14.98
C TYR A 135 1.11 0.65 15.01
N PRO A 136 0.04 0.11 15.61
CA PRO A 136 -1.22 0.83 15.78
C PRO A 136 -1.05 2.17 16.48
N VAL A 137 -0.21 2.27 17.52
CA VAL A 137 0.06 3.53 18.21
C VAL A 137 0.67 4.56 17.27
N ILE A 138 1.66 4.19 16.47
CA ILE A 138 2.25 5.07 15.46
C ILE A 138 1.19 5.51 14.44
N GLY A 139 0.37 4.59 13.97
CA GLY A 139 -0.73 4.91 13.06
C GLY A 139 -1.69 5.94 13.62
N VAL A 140 -2.14 5.74 14.87
CA VAL A 140 -3.05 6.68 15.56
C VAL A 140 -2.40 8.04 15.78
N LEU A 141 -1.14 8.08 16.23
CA LEU A 141 -0.41 9.34 16.42
C LEU A 141 -0.21 10.09 15.10
N GLY A 142 0.17 9.38 14.02
CA GLY A 142 0.32 9.97 12.70
C GLY A 142 -1.00 10.52 12.15
N THR A 143 -2.08 9.75 12.26
CA THR A 143 -3.42 10.21 11.87
C THR A 143 -3.87 11.39 12.72
N GLY A 144 -3.50 11.42 14.01
CA GLY A 144 -3.72 12.57 14.90
C GLY A 144 -3.04 13.84 14.40
N LEU A 145 -1.85 13.77 13.79
CA LEU A 145 -1.19 14.91 13.16
C LEU A 145 -1.96 15.44 11.93
N ALA A 146 -2.74 14.60 11.28
CA ALA A 146 -3.61 14.99 10.18
C ALA A 146 -4.97 15.53 10.65
N TYR A 147 -5.25 15.51 11.97
CA TYR A 147 -6.53 15.93 12.56
C TYR A 147 -7.03 17.32 12.10
N PRO A 148 -6.18 18.36 11.93
CA PRO A 148 -6.65 19.63 11.39
C PRO A 148 -7.31 19.51 10.02
N THR A 149 -6.83 18.61 9.16
CA THR A 149 -7.43 18.32 7.85
C THR A 149 -8.82 17.70 8.03
N TYR A 150 -8.97 16.77 8.97
CA TYR A 150 -10.27 16.16 9.29
C TYR A 150 -11.23 17.12 9.95
N LEU A 151 -10.74 18.10 10.75
CA LEU A 151 -11.56 19.16 11.32
C LEU A 151 -12.11 20.11 10.26
N THR A 152 -11.25 20.58 9.35
CA THR A 152 -11.68 21.44 8.24
C THR A 152 -12.75 20.74 7.42
N TRP A 153 -12.55 19.47 7.17
CA TRP A 153 -13.50 18.61 6.47
C TRP A 153 -14.80 18.41 7.28
N LYS A 154 -14.73 18.21 8.62
CA LYS A 154 -15.90 18.14 9.50
C LYS A 154 -16.73 19.41 9.44
N HIS A 155 -16.10 20.58 9.57
CA HIS A 155 -16.78 21.87 9.43
C HIS A 155 -17.41 22.03 8.06
N TRP A 156 -16.73 21.60 7.00
CA TRP A 156 -17.25 21.71 5.65
C TRP A 156 -18.46 20.80 5.40
N ILE A 157 -18.47 19.62 5.98
CA ILE A 157 -19.50 18.59 5.72
C ILE A 157 -20.58 18.58 6.80
N ILE A 158 -20.23 18.71 8.09
CA ILE A 158 -21.19 18.52 9.20
C ILE A 158 -21.84 19.83 9.63
N ASP A 159 -21.06 20.90 9.73
CA ASP A 159 -21.52 22.13 10.37
C ASP A 159 -22.08 23.18 9.38
N GLY A 160 -21.71 23.13 8.11
CA GLY A 160 -21.94 24.31 7.29
C GLY A 160 -22.81 24.18 6.05
N ASN A 161 -22.80 23.07 5.36
CA ASN A 161 -23.39 23.06 4.02
C ASN A 161 -24.25 21.85 3.68
N PHE A 162 -24.26 20.82 4.53
CA PHE A 162 -25.08 19.63 4.27
C PHE A 162 -26.57 19.87 4.57
N ALA A 163 -26.88 20.75 5.51
CA ALA A 163 -28.26 21.07 5.87
C ALA A 163 -28.90 22.06 4.88
N GLU A 164 -28.12 22.97 4.30
CA GLU A 164 -28.62 24.02 3.39
C GLU A 164 -28.53 23.64 1.90
N SER A 165 -27.60 22.78 1.49
CA SER A 165 -27.39 22.48 0.07
C SER A 165 -28.25 21.35 -0.47
N GLY A 166 -29.09 20.71 0.34
CA GLY A 166 -29.92 19.60 -0.11
C GLY A 166 -29.07 18.48 -0.74
N LEU A 167 -27.89 18.22 -0.19
CA LEU A 167 -27.00 17.18 -0.71
C LEU A 167 -27.75 15.85 -0.66
N GLU A 168 -28.34 15.53 -1.78
CA GLU A 168 -28.85 14.21 -2.09
C GLU A 168 -27.74 13.20 -1.83
N TYR A 169 -28.09 12.07 -1.24
CA TYR A 169 -27.19 10.94 -1.09
C TYR A 169 -26.56 10.61 -2.44
N VAL A 170 -25.33 11.04 -2.65
CA VAL A 170 -24.64 10.74 -3.91
C VAL A 170 -24.21 9.30 -3.85
N SER A 171 -24.87 8.44 -4.62
CA SER A 171 -24.45 7.06 -4.74
C SER A 171 -23.04 6.99 -5.32
N ILE A 172 -22.09 6.55 -4.50
CA ILE A 172 -20.70 6.34 -4.93
C ILE A 172 -20.47 4.92 -5.47
N MET A 173 -21.45 4.02 -5.31
CA MET A 173 -21.37 2.63 -5.79
C MET A 173 -21.08 2.57 -7.28
N ASN A 174 -21.73 3.41 -8.09
CA ASN A 174 -21.53 3.43 -9.53
C ASN A 174 -20.12 3.88 -9.97
N LYS A 175 -19.35 4.50 -9.08
CA LYS A 175 -17.96 4.91 -9.32
C LYS A 175 -16.94 3.81 -9.00
N GLY A 176 -17.38 2.70 -8.40
CA GLY A 176 -16.53 1.53 -8.13
C GLY A 176 -16.28 0.70 -9.38
N TYR A 177 -15.29 -0.20 -9.30
CA TYR A 177 -14.99 -1.15 -10.37
C TYR A 177 -16.12 -2.16 -10.56
N SER A 178 -16.40 -2.49 -11.82
CA SER A 178 -17.03 -3.77 -12.15
C SER A 178 -16.01 -4.90 -12.02
N ILE A 179 -16.46 -6.16 -11.87
CA ILE A 179 -15.54 -7.30 -11.84
C ILE A 179 -14.68 -7.35 -13.10
N GLY A 180 -15.26 -7.14 -14.28
CA GLY A 180 -14.49 -7.04 -15.52
C GLY A 180 -13.52 -5.87 -15.57
N GLY A 181 -13.87 -4.74 -14.96
CA GLY A 181 -13.01 -3.56 -14.86
C GLY A 181 -11.75 -3.78 -13.99
N LEU A 182 -11.83 -4.64 -12.96
CA LEU A 182 -10.65 -5.02 -12.17
C LEU A 182 -9.56 -5.69 -13.00
N PHE A 183 -9.96 -6.47 -14.00
CA PHE A 183 -9.06 -7.22 -14.88
C PHE A 183 -8.70 -6.48 -16.16
N SER A 184 -9.12 -5.21 -16.29
CA SER A 184 -8.78 -4.40 -17.45
C SER A 184 -7.27 -4.17 -17.57
N THR A 185 -6.80 -4.06 -18.81
CA THR A 185 -5.42 -3.73 -19.12
C THR A 185 -5.13 -2.26 -18.89
N TYR A 186 -3.85 -1.88 -18.81
CA TYR A 186 -3.31 -0.55 -18.52
C TYR A 186 -3.93 0.63 -19.31
N PHE A 187 -4.53 0.38 -20.45
CA PHE A 187 -4.86 1.41 -21.44
C PHE A 187 -6.35 1.68 -21.62
N HIS A 188 -7.14 1.58 -20.57
CA HIS A 188 -8.53 2.01 -20.70
C HIS A 188 -8.60 3.54 -20.74
N ARG A 189 -9.01 4.06 -21.90
CA ARG A 189 -9.04 5.50 -22.24
C ARG A 189 -9.82 6.38 -21.25
N ASN A 190 -10.74 5.84 -20.47
CA ASN A 190 -11.72 6.59 -19.67
C ASN A 190 -11.86 6.11 -18.23
N GLY A 191 -10.89 5.36 -17.66
CA GLY A 191 -11.10 4.79 -16.34
C GLY A 191 -9.83 4.63 -15.51
N ASN A 192 -10.06 4.43 -14.23
CA ASN A 192 -9.02 4.03 -13.31
C ASN A 192 -8.38 2.71 -13.78
N PRO A 193 -7.08 2.57 -13.70
CA PRO A 193 -6.38 1.40 -14.20
C PRO A 193 -6.73 0.16 -13.37
N GLY A 194 -7.10 -0.93 -14.04
CA GLY A 194 -7.31 -2.23 -13.41
C GLY A 194 -6.00 -2.89 -12.97
N MET A 195 -6.05 -4.20 -12.72
CA MET A 195 -4.90 -4.96 -12.19
C MET A 195 -3.76 -5.12 -13.20
N GLY A 196 -4.07 -5.12 -14.50
CA GLY A 196 -3.11 -5.40 -15.54
C GLY A 196 -2.57 -6.84 -15.48
N ILE A 197 -1.90 -7.26 -16.56
CA ILE A 197 -1.38 -8.64 -16.69
C ILE A 197 -0.34 -8.96 -15.60
N LEU A 198 0.51 -8.00 -15.29
CA LEU A 198 1.61 -8.19 -14.34
C LEU A 198 1.12 -8.50 -12.92
N LEU A 199 0.22 -7.67 -12.39
CA LEU A 199 -0.34 -7.89 -11.05
C LEU A 199 -1.26 -9.10 -11.00
N MET A 200 -1.95 -9.43 -12.11
CA MET A 200 -2.72 -10.66 -12.22
C MET A 200 -1.82 -11.88 -12.08
N SER A 201 -0.68 -11.88 -12.77
CA SER A 201 0.33 -12.94 -12.63
C SER A 201 0.87 -13.04 -11.20
N CYS A 202 1.10 -11.90 -10.55
CA CYS A 202 1.49 -11.84 -9.15
C CYS A 202 0.42 -12.43 -8.22
N LEU A 203 -0.84 -12.10 -8.44
CA LEU A 203 -1.95 -12.64 -7.65
C LEU A 203 -2.06 -14.16 -7.81
N ILE A 204 -2.05 -14.65 -9.05
CA ILE A 204 -2.08 -16.10 -9.34
C ILE A 204 -0.89 -16.80 -8.66
N PHE A 205 0.30 -16.23 -8.75
CA PHE A 205 1.49 -16.74 -8.10
C PHE A 205 1.36 -16.80 -6.58
N LEU A 206 0.85 -15.73 -5.94
CA LEU A 206 0.62 -15.71 -4.49
C LEU A 206 -0.43 -16.73 -4.06
N LEU A 207 -1.53 -16.85 -4.80
CA LEU A 207 -2.56 -17.87 -4.55
C LEU A 207 -1.97 -19.28 -4.68
N TYR A 208 -1.18 -19.53 -5.73
CA TYR A 208 -0.48 -20.79 -5.90
C TYR A 208 0.45 -21.09 -4.72
N CYS A 209 1.28 -20.15 -4.30
CA CYS A 209 2.17 -20.32 -3.15
C CYS A 209 1.41 -20.57 -1.85
N THR A 210 0.25 -19.91 -1.68
CA THR A 210 -0.55 -20.02 -0.45
C THR A 210 -1.33 -21.31 -0.37
N PHE A 211 -1.93 -21.76 -1.47
CA PHE A 211 -2.87 -22.90 -1.47
C PHE A 211 -2.27 -24.21 -1.98
N VAL A 212 -1.34 -24.17 -2.92
CA VAL A 212 -0.83 -25.35 -3.60
C VAL A 212 0.50 -25.85 -3.07
N LYS A 213 1.45 -24.94 -2.84
CA LYS A 213 2.84 -25.33 -2.47
C LYS A 213 3.05 -25.75 -1.00
N GLY A 214 1.98 -25.80 -0.21
CA GLY A 214 1.97 -26.40 1.12
C GLY A 214 2.52 -25.52 2.26
N ARG A 215 2.42 -26.06 3.49
CA ARG A 215 2.62 -25.34 4.76
C ARG A 215 4.02 -24.68 4.97
N LYS A 216 5.04 -25.07 4.22
CA LYS A 216 6.41 -24.54 4.41
C LYS A 216 6.61 -23.08 3.97
N ILE A 217 5.72 -22.55 3.12
CA ILE A 217 5.81 -21.16 2.61
C ILE A 217 4.72 -20.27 3.24
N ARG A 218 3.75 -20.87 3.91
CA ARG A 218 2.63 -20.16 4.52
C ARG A 218 3.00 -19.69 5.92
N THR A 219 3.13 -18.38 6.11
CA THR A 219 3.10 -17.77 7.44
C THR A 219 1.69 -17.28 7.74
N GLY A 220 1.29 -17.27 9.02
CA GLY A 220 -0.02 -16.68 9.41
C GLY A 220 -0.15 -15.22 8.95
N ALA A 221 0.95 -14.50 8.90
CA ALA A 221 1.04 -13.14 8.39
C ALA A 221 0.58 -13.02 6.92
N ASP A 222 0.96 -13.95 6.05
CA ASP A 222 0.57 -13.91 4.62
C ASP A 222 -0.95 -13.97 4.44
N THR A 223 -1.62 -14.79 5.26
CA THR A 223 -3.07 -14.92 5.22
C THR A 223 -3.77 -13.62 5.62
N VAL A 224 -3.27 -12.95 6.65
CA VAL A 224 -3.81 -11.66 7.11
C VAL A 224 -3.65 -10.59 6.03
N TRP A 225 -2.50 -10.55 5.36
CA TRP A 225 -2.27 -9.60 4.27
C TRP A 225 -3.11 -9.89 3.02
N LEU A 226 -3.30 -11.16 2.66
CA LEU A 226 -4.20 -11.53 1.55
C LEU A 226 -5.66 -11.19 1.86
N LEU A 227 -6.10 -11.35 3.12
CA LEU A 227 -7.41 -10.88 3.55
C LEU A 227 -7.54 -9.36 3.46
N ALA A 228 -6.50 -8.61 3.84
CA ALA A 228 -6.50 -7.15 3.67
C ALA A 228 -6.59 -6.73 2.19
N VAL A 229 -5.85 -7.39 1.30
CA VAL A 229 -5.96 -7.18 -0.15
C VAL A 229 -7.36 -7.49 -0.65
N ALA A 230 -7.94 -8.62 -0.23
CA ALA A 230 -9.30 -9.01 -0.62
C ALA A 230 -10.34 -7.99 -0.13
N LEU A 231 -10.21 -7.52 1.12
CA LEU A 231 -11.11 -6.50 1.68
C LEU A 231 -11.00 -5.17 0.93
N LEU A 232 -9.79 -4.66 0.71
CA LEU A 232 -9.58 -3.41 -0.03
C LEU A 232 -10.08 -3.53 -1.48
N THR A 233 -9.87 -4.68 -2.12
CA THR A 233 -10.39 -4.96 -3.46
C THR A 233 -11.92 -4.97 -3.43
N PHE A 234 -12.54 -5.63 -2.45
CA PHE A 234 -14.00 -5.66 -2.31
C PHE A 234 -14.59 -4.26 -2.07
N MET A 235 -13.94 -3.45 -1.22
CA MET A 235 -14.35 -2.05 -0.98
C MET A 235 -14.26 -1.19 -2.24
N SER A 236 -13.42 -1.54 -3.19
CA SER A 236 -13.27 -0.82 -4.46
C SER A 236 -14.34 -1.17 -5.50
N LEU A 237 -15.09 -2.25 -5.28
CA LEU A 237 -16.11 -2.71 -6.21
C LEU A 237 -17.41 -1.91 -6.07
N ARG A 238 -18.13 -1.76 -7.18
CA ARG A 238 -19.49 -1.20 -7.18
C ARG A 238 -20.51 -2.02 -6.41
N TYR A 239 -20.18 -3.27 -6.04
CA TYR A 239 -21.03 -4.17 -5.26
C TYR A 239 -20.88 -3.99 -3.75
N PHE A 240 -19.87 -3.23 -3.29
CA PHE A 240 -19.74 -2.91 -1.87
C PHE A 240 -20.87 -1.97 -1.46
N PRO A 241 -21.57 -2.24 -0.34
CA PRO A 241 -22.80 -1.54 0.02
C PRO A 241 -22.54 -0.13 0.61
N TRP A 242 -21.80 0.73 -0.10
CA TRP A 242 -21.47 2.09 0.34
C TRP A 242 -22.70 2.92 0.69
N ASP A 243 -23.78 2.78 -0.09
CA ASP A 243 -25.04 3.51 0.14
C ASP A 243 -25.73 3.08 1.44
N HIS A 244 -25.60 1.82 1.84
CA HIS A 244 -26.06 1.35 3.15
C HIS A 244 -25.19 1.90 4.27
N VAL A 245 -23.87 1.91 4.10
CA VAL A 245 -22.94 2.48 5.07
C VAL A 245 -23.23 3.96 5.29
N GLN A 246 -23.53 4.73 4.24
CA GLN A 246 -23.92 6.14 4.35
C GLN A 246 -25.15 6.36 5.25
N ARG A 247 -26.11 5.44 5.20
CA ARG A 247 -27.36 5.53 5.96
C ARG A 247 -27.26 5.12 7.43
N MET A 248 -26.14 4.58 7.86
CA MET A 248 -25.95 4.10 9.25
C MET A 248 -25.85 5.26 10.28
N GLY A 249 -25.62 6.50 9.84
CA GLY A 249 -25.56 7.66 10.71
C GLY A 249 -24.69 8.79 10.17
N GLN A 250 -24.66 9.92 10.86
CA GLN A 250 -23.88 11.10 10.44
C GLN A 250 -22.39 10.85 10.33
N TRP A 251 -21.81 10.00 11.20
CA TRP A 251 -20.41 9.63 11.15
C TRP A 251 -20.06 8.82 9.92
N SER A 252 -20.89 7.85 9.56
CA SER A 252 -20.68 7.04 8.38
C SER A 252 -20.92 7.82 7.10
N LEU A 253 -21.90 8.73 7.10
CA LEU A 253 -22.11 9.68 6.01
C LEU A 253 -20.85 10.51 5.81
N GLY A 254 -20.29 11.05 6.90
CA GLY A 254 -19.06 11.80 6.89
C GLY A 254 -17.87 11.01 6.32
N LEU A 255 -17.64 9.78 6.77
CA LEU A 255 -16.58 8.92 6.27
C LEU A 255 -16.73 8.60 4.78
N VAL A 256 -17.95 8.26 4.36
CA VAL A 256 -18.19 7.89 2.96
C VAL A 256 -18.13 9.09 2.03
N SER A 257 -18.46 10.29 2.49
CA SER A 257 -18.33 11.51 1.69
C SER A 257 -16.87 11.91 1.42
N LEU A 258 -15.90 11.48 2.27
CA LEU A 258 -14.47 11.56 1.95
C LEU A 258 -14.11 10.71 0.75
N ILE A 259 -14.79 9.57 0.58
CA ILE A 259 -14.50 8.61 -0.47
C ILE A 259 -15.18 9.08 -1.75
N GLN A 260 -14.56 9.97 -2.49
CA GLN A 260 -15.09 10.44 -3.76
C GLN A 260 -15.22 9.33 -4.81
N THR A 261 -14.28 8.39 -4.79
CA THR A 261 -14.21 7.24 -5.70
C THR A 261 -13.72 6.00 -4.94
N PRO A 262 -14.55 4.95 -4.81
CA PRO A 262 -14.15 3.71 -4.13
C PRO A 262 -12.92 3.03 -4.72
N THR A 263 -12.62 3.32 -5.98
CA THR A 263 -11.44 2.77 -6.69
C THR A 263 -10.11 3.06 -6.00
N VAL A 264 -10.04 4.08 -5.14
CA VAL A 264 -8.85 4.41 -4.34
C VAL A 264 -8.39 3.23 -3.47
N PHE A 265 -9.28 2.41 -2.94
CA PHE A 265 -8.91 1.25 -2.12
C PHE A 265 -8.15 0.19 -2.92
N PHE A 266 -8.48 0.03 -4.20
CA PHE A 266 -7.78 -0.90 -5.08
C PHE A 266 -6.33 -0.48 -5.31
N THR A 267 -6.07 0.79 -5.31
CA THR A 267 -4.73 1.38 -5.38
C THR A 267 -3.82 0.80 -4.29
N TYR A 268 -4.29 0.83 -3.04
CA TYR A 268 -3.54 0.26 -1.91
C TYR A 268 -3.46 -1.26 -1.96
N ALA A 269 -4.51 -1.94 -2.43
CA ALA A 269 -4.48 -3.37 -2.67
C ALA A 269 -3.38 -3.77 -3.66
N GLN A 270 -3.18 -3.00 -4.74
CA GLN A 270 -2.12 -3.24 -5.72
C GLN A 270 -0.72 -3.11 -5.10
N ILE A 271 -0.51 -2.12 -4.22
CA ILE A 271 0.78 -1.94 -3.53
C ILE A 271 1.07 -3.12 -2.62
N VAL A 272 0.13 -3.49 -1.77
CA VAL A 272 0.29 -4.63 -0.86
C VAL A 272 0.57 -5.90 -1.66
N LEU A 273 -0.17 -6.13 -2.74
CA LEU A 273 0.04 -7.27 -3.63
C LEU A 273 1.44 -7.28 -4.25
N CYS A 274 1.93 -6.12 -4.70
CA CYS A 274 3.28 -5.97 -5.22
C CYS A 274 4.33 -6.33 -4.17
N VAL A 275 4.24 -5.75 -2.97
CA VAL A 275 5.19 -6.00 -1.87
C VAL A 275 5.23 -7.47 -1.49
N LEU A 276 4.07 -8.10 -1.30
CA LEU A 276 3.98 -9.53 -0.99
C LEU A 276 4.58 -10.41 -2.09
N SER A 277 4.34 -10.05 -3.35
CA SER A 277 4.86 -10.82 -4.49
C SER A 277 6.37 -10.76 -4.55
N VAL A 278 6.95 -9.57 -4.41
CA VAL A 278 8.42 -9.38 -4.41
C VAL A 278 9.06 -10.10 -3.23
N GLU A 279 8.47 -10.02 -2.04
CA GLU A 279 8.94 -10.75 -0.86
C GLU A 279 8.97 -12.26 -1.09
N LYS A 280 7.88 -12.83 -1.64
CA LYS A 280 7.78 -14.28 -1.91
C LYS A 280 8.72 -14.73 -3.03
N ILE A 281 8.75 -14.02 -4.14
CA ILE A 281 9.66 -14.33 -5.26
C ILE A 281 11.11 -14.28 -4.77
N GLY A 282 11.48 -13.23 -4.05
CA GLY A 282 12.80 -13.07 -3.48
C GLY A 282 13.18 -14.21 -2.52
N SER A 283 12.28 -14.56 -1.59
CA SER A 283 12.54 -15.65 -0.64
C SER A 283 12.71 -17.01 -1.32
N ILE A 284 11.91 -17.32 -2.34
CA ILE A 284 12.04 -18.57 -3.13
C ILE A 284 13.34 -18.58 -3.91
N ALA A 285 13.68 -17.50 -4.62
CA ALA A 285 14.90 -17.39 -5.40
C ALA A 285 16.17 -17.56 -4.53
N MET A 286 16.11 -17.12 -3.28
CA MET A 286 17.20 -17.31 -2.32
C MET A 286 17.29 -18.75 -1.83
N THR A 287 16.18 -19.42 -1.54
CA THR A 287 16.14 -20.77 -0.98
C THR A 287 16.56 -21.85 -1.99
N GLU A 288 16.07 -21.81 -3.22
CA GLU A 288 16.38 -22.81 -4.24
C GLU A 288 17.88 -22.89 -4.58
N LYS A 289 18.55 -21.75 -4.53
CA LYS A 289 19.97 -21.72 -4.86
C LYS A 289 20.85 -22.21 -3.71
N THR A 290 20.46 -22.00 -2.47
CA THR A 290 21.15 -22.56 -1.29
C THR A 290 21.11 -24.07 -1.35
N GLN A 291 19.99 -24.67 -1.75
CA GLN A 291 19.89 -26.13 -1.94
C GLN A 291 20.75 -26.65 -3.10
N LYS A 292 20.87 -25.88 -4.20
CA LYS A 292 21.73 -26.26 -5.35
C LYS A 292 23.21 -26.14 -5.00
N GLU A 293 23.61 -25.17 -4.23
CA GLU A 293 25.01 -25.02 -3.77
C GLU A 293 25.39 -26.08 -2.74
N LEU A 294 24.49 -26.44 -1.81
CA LEU A 294 24.68 -27.58 -0.90
C LEU A 294 24.81 -28.92 -1.63
N LYS A 295 23.99 -29.18 -2.66
CA LYS A 295 24.08 -30.40 -3.49
C LYS A 295 25.31 -30.45 -4.35
N LYS A 296 26.04 -29.38 -4.59
CA LYS A 296 27.31 -29.35 -5.31
C LYS A 296 28.52 -29.52 -4.39
N ALA A 297 28.34 -29.27 -3.10
CA ALA A 297 29.39 -29.36 -2.08
C ALA A 297 29.42 -30.71 -1.37
N VAL A 298 28.42 -31.57 -1.60
CA VAL A 298 28.33 -32.98 -1.23
C VAL A 298 28.59 -33.85 -2.49
#